data_90121d627f1d98604e98d6eaa7da2cec
#
_entry.id   90121d627f1d98604e98d6eaa7da2cec
#
_cell.length_a   1.000
_cell.length_b   1.000
_cell.length_c   1.000
_cell.angle_alpha   90.00
_cell.angle_beta   90.00
_cell.angle_gamma   90.00
#
_symmetry.space_group_name_H-M   'P 1'
#
loop_
_entity.id
_entity.type
_entity.pdbx_description
1 polymer ?
#
loop_
_entity_poly.entity_id
_entity_poly.type
_entity_poly.pdbx_seq_one_letter_code
_entity_poly.pdbx_strand_id
1 'polypeptide(L)'
;MKSAYELAMERLSKNQPIVTLTDDQKKQLAEVDSTFKARIAEKELFLKGEIQKAKAAGKFEEVESLEKQLAAEIRRLREDGEAKKEKLRASFGKTMDHTDRTNKI
;
A
#
# COMPACT_ATOMS: atom_id res chain seq x y z
N MET A 1 21.13 24.68 -12.83
CA MET A 1 20.44 24.90 -11.55
C MET A 1 19.65 23.67 -11.15
N LYS A 2 19.83 23.23 -9.93
CA LYS A 2 19.14 22.02 -9.47
C LYS A 2 17.73 22.37 -8.98
N SER A 3 16.79 21.47 -9.24
CA SER A 3 15.43 21.65 -8.75
C SER A 3 15.39 21.46 -7.23
N ALA A 4 14.30 21.92 -6.62
CA ALA A 4 14.10 21.70 -5.18
C ALA A 4 14.13 20.22 -4.83
N TYR A 5 13.61 19.38 -5.71
CA TYR A 5 13.62 17.94 -5.54
C TYR A 5 15.06 17.39 -5.52
N GLU A 6 15.87 17.81 -6.46
CA GLU A 6 17.26 17.37 -6.53
C GLU A 6 18.06 17.78 -5.29
N LEU A 7 17.83 18.99 -4.81
CA LEU A 7 18.48 19.48 -3.59
C LEU A 7 18.05 18.66 -2.38
N ALA A 8 16.78 18.32 -2.30
CA ALA A 8 16.27 17.49 -1.21
C ALA A 8 16.91 16.10 -1.25
N MET A 9 17.02 15.53 -2.44
CA MET A 9 17.64 14.22 -2.61
C MET A 9 19.11 14.23 -2.25
N GLU A 10 19.83 15.29 -2.61
CA GLU A 10 21.24 15.43 -2.22
C GLU A 10 21.41 15.52 -0.73
N ARG A 11 20.55 16.27 -0.04
CA ARG A 11 20.60 16.39 1.41
C ARG A 11 20.37 15.05 2.08
N LEU A 12 19.38 14.30 1.59
CA LEU A 12 19.11 12.98 2.12
C LEU A 12 20.29 12.04 1.92
N SER A 13 20.90 12.11 0.74
CA SER A 13 22.07 11.32 0.42
C SER A 13 23.26 11.60 1.32
N LYS A 14 23.48 12.88 1.64
CA LYS A 14 24.65 13.29 2.42
C LYS A 14 24.45 13.12 3.91
N ASN A 15 23.26 13.45 4.40
CA ASN A 15 23.00 13.52 5.84
C ASN A 15 22.48 12.21 6.41
N GLN A 16 21.84 11.41 5.59
CA GLN A 16 21.30 10.14 6.03
C GLN A 16 21.66 9.08 5.01
N PRO A 17 22.37 8.03 5.44
CA PRO A 17 22.64 6.92 4.52
C PRO A 17 21.34 6.39 3.99
N ILE A 18 21.23 6.28 2.68
CA ILE A 18 20.07 5.68 2.07
C ILE A 18 20.14 4.21 2.35
N VAL A 19 19.16 3.71 3.10
CA VAL A 19 19.05 2.29 3.35
C VAL A 19 18.52 1.67 2.05
N THR A 20 19.40 1.02 1.33
CA THR A 20 19.02 0.32 0.11
C THR A 20 18.32 -0.97 0.51
N LEU A 21 17.11 -1.14 0.02
CA LEU A 21 16.38 -2.37 0.26
C LEU A 21 17.04 -3.51 -0.49
N THR A 22 17.10 -4.67 0.15
CA THR A 22 17.57 -5.88 -0.52
C THR A 22 16.54 -6.33 -1.55
N ASP A 23 16.94 -7.18 -2.47
CA ASP A 23 16.01 -7.72 -3.46
C ASP A 23 14.87 -8.48 -2.81
N ASP A 24 15.14 -9.22 -1.73
CA ASP A 24 14.11 -9.91 -0.97
C ASP A 24 13.12 -8.93 -0.34
N GLN A 25 13.61 -7.83 0.22
CA GLN A 25 12.76 -6.82 0.83
C GLN A 25 11.88 -6.15 -0.20
N LYS A 26 12.45 -5.81 -1.36
CA LYS A 26 11.66 -5.25 -2.47
C LYS A 26 10.58 -6.22 -2.92
N LYS A 27 10.93 -7.49 -2.98
CA LYS A 27 10.00 -8.54 -3.37
C LYS A 27 8.86 -8.66 -2.37
N GLN A 28 9.15 -8.59 -1.08
CA GLN A 28 8.11 -8.63 -0.04
C GLN A 28 7.14 -7.47 -0.16
N LEU A 29 7.65 -6.27 -0.39
CA LEU A 29 6.80 -5.09 -0.59
C LEU A 29 5.97 -5.23 -1.86
N ALA A 30 6.55 -5.74 -2.93
CA ALA A 30 5.84 -5.97 -4.19
C ALA A 30 4.74 -7.02 -4.02
N GLU A 31 4.97 -8.04 -3.21
CA GLU A 31 3.96 -9.05 -2.91
C GLU A 31 2.76 -8.46 -2.17
N VAL A 32 3.02 -7.55 -1.24
CA VAL A 32 1.93 -6.84 -0.54
C VAL A 32 1.12 -6.03 -1.55
N ASP A 33 1.78 -5.26 -2.42
CA ASP A 33 1.09 -4.49 -3.45
C ASP A 33 0.24 -5.38 -4.35
N SER A 34 0.81 -6.49 -4.79
CA SER A 34 0.12 -7.45 -5.67
C SER A 34 -1.10 -8.04 -4.98
N THR A 35 -0.96 -8.43 -3.72
CA THR A 35 -2.05 -9.00 -2.94
C THR A 35 -3.20 -8.02 -2.78
N PHE A 36 -2.89 -6.77 -2.42
CA PHE A 36 -3.94 -5.79 -2.19
C PHE A 36 -4.56 -5.30 -3.50
N LYS A 37 -3.79 -5.22 -4.58
CA LYS A 37 -4.36 -4.95 -5.91
C LYS A 37 -5.36 -6.01 -6.31
N ALA A 38 -5.04 -7.27 -6.06
CA ALA A 38 -5.93 -8.38 -6.36
C ALA A 38 -7.22 -8.28 -5.53
N ARG A 39 -7.09 -7.97 -4.24
CA ARG A 39 -8.26 -7.80 -3.37
C ARG A 39 -9.14 -6.65 -3.81
N ILE A 40 -8.53 -5.54 -4.19
CA ILE A 40 -9.27 -4.38 -4.70
C ILE A 40 -10.00 -4.75 -5.99
N ALA A 41 -9.33 -5.45 -6.91
CA ALA A 41 -9.93 -5.86 -8.16
C ALA A 41 -11.12 -6.79 -7.93
N GLU A 42 -11.02 -7.73 -6.99
CA GLU A 42 -12.12 -8.62 -6.63
C GLU A 42 -13.31 -7.86 -6.08
N LYS A 43 -13.07 -6.89 -5.20
CA LYS A 43 -14.15 -6.06 -4.64
C LYS A 43 -14.81 -5.21 -5.72
N GLU A 44 -14.01 -4.62 -6.59
CA GLU A 44 -14.54 -3.83 -7.69
C GLU A 44 -15.42 -4.68 -8.60
N LEU A 45 -14.93 -5.85 -8.97
CA LEU A 45 -15.67 -6.75 -9.84
C LEU A 45 -17.00 -7.16 -9.22
N PHE A 46 -16.96 -7.56 -7.95
CA PHE A 46 -18.15 -8.00 -7.24
C PHE A 46 -19.17 -6.87 -7.08
N LEU A 47 -18.75 -5.73 -6.56
CA LEU A 47 -19.65 -4.62 -6.28
C LEU A 47 -20.16 -3.95 -7.54
N LYS A 48 -19.34 -3.86 -8.58
CA LYS A 48 -19.80 -3.36 -9.87
C LYS A 48 -20.87 -4.27 -10.48
N GLY A 49 -20.72 -5.59 -10.28
CA GLY A 49 -21.74 -6.52 -10.69
C GLY A 49 -23.06 -6.31 -9.95
N GLU A 50 -22.98 -6.09 -8.65
CA GLU A 50 -24.18 -5.80 -7.85
C GLU A 50 -24.82 -4.47 -8.24
N ILE A 51 -23.99 -3.46 -8.53
CA ILE A 51 -24.46 -2.17 -9.01
C ILE A 51 -25.23 -2.32 -10.34
N GLN A 52 -24.68 -3.11 -11.25
CA GLN A 52 -25.36 -3.35 -12.54
C GLN A 52 -26.71 -4.04 -12.35
N LYS A 53 -26.77 -5.01 -11.45
CA LYS A 53 -28.04 -5.69 -11.13
C LYS A 53 -29.07 -4.72 -10.55
N ALA A 54 -28.62 -3.85 -9.64
CA ALA A 54 -29.51 -2.87 -9.03
C ALA A 54 -29.99 -1.85 -10.06
N LYS A 55 -29.13 -1.42 -10.98
CA LYS A 55 -29.52 -0.52 -12.06
C LYS A 55 -30.55 -1.17 -12.96
N ALA A 56 -30.34 -2.42 -13.34
CA ALA A 56 -31.25 -3.15 -14.20
C ALA A 56 -32.62 -3.34 -13.52
N ALA A 57 -32.63 -3.47 -12.20
CA ALA A 57 -33.87 -3.61 -11.44
C ALA A 57 -34.53 -2.27 -11.09
N GLY A 58 -33.92 -1.16 -11.44
CA GLY A 58 -34.42 0.18 -11.13
C GLY A 58 -34.28 0.58 -9.68
N LYS A 59 -33.43 -0.10 -8.92
CA LYS A 59 -33.23 0.17 -7.49
C LYS A 59 -32.13 1.20 -7.28
N PHE A 60 -32.42 2.44 -7.59
CA PHE A 60 -31.42 3.50 -7.60
C PHE A 60 -30.87 3.85 -6.23
N GLU A 61 -31.65 3.68 -5.17
CA GLU A 61 -31.15 3.88 -3.81
C GLU A 61 -30.09 2.85 -3.46
N GLU A 62 -30.29 1.61 -3.89
CA GLU A 62 -29.30 0.57 -3.68
C GLU A 62 -28.04 0.83 -4.48
N VAL A 63 -28.16 1.36 -5.70
CA VAL A 63 -27.01 1.74 -6.51
C VAL A 63 -26.15 2.74 -5.75
N GLU A 64 -26.77 3.77 -5.20
CA GLU A 64 -26.04 4.79 -4.45
C GLU A 64 -25.34 4.21 -3.23
N SER A 65 -26.03 3.35 -2.48
CA SER A 65 -25.42 2.68 -1.33
C SER A 65 -24.24 1.80 -1.74
N LEU A 66 -24.41 1.06 -2.83
CA LEU A 66 -23.34 0.17 -3.32
C LEU A 66 -22.12 0.95 -3.81
N GLU A 67 -22.35 2.08 -4.46
CA GLU A 67 -21.24 2.94 -4.91
C GLU A 67 -20.46 3.49 -3.72
N LYS A 68 -21.16 3.91 -2.68
CA LYS A 68 -20.51 4.38 -1.44
C LYS A 68 -19.74 3.26 -0.77
N GLN A 69 -20.33 2.07 -0.73
CA GLN A 69 -19.67 0.90 -0.15
C GLN A 69 -18.41 0.56 -0.93
N LEU A 70 -18.48 0.58 -2.25
CA LEU A 70 -17.32 0.31 -3.09
C LEU A 70 -16.18 1.28 -2.80
N ALA A 71 -16.49 2.57 -2.77
CA ALA A 71 -15.48 3.60 -2.49
C ALA A 71 -14.85 3.41 -1.12
N ALA A 72 -15.67 3.11 -0.10
CA ALA A 72 -15.19 2.90 1.25
C ALA A 72 -14.30 1.67 1.37
N GLU A 73 -14.69 0.57 0.74
CA GLU A 73 -13.91 -0.66 0.78
C GLU A 73 -12.58 -0.54 0.05
N ILE A 74 -12.56 0.14 -1.09
CA ILE A 74 -11.31 0.37 -1.82
C ILE A 74 -10.38 1.24 -0.98
N ARG A 75 -10.90 2.29 -0.37
CA ARG A 75 -10.10 3.15 0.51
C ARG A 75 -9.50 2.34 1.64
N ARG A 76 -10.31 1.53 2.30
CA ARG A 76 -9.86 0.69 3.41
C ARG A 76 -8.77 -0.28 2.99
N LEU A 77 -8.93 -0.92 1.84
CA LEU A 77 -7.93 -1.85 1.33
C LEU A 77 -6.62 -1.14 1.00
N ARG A 78 -6.69 0.05 0.42
CA ARG A 78 -5.49 0.84 0.14
C ARG A 78 -4.77 1.24 1.42
N GLU A 79 -5.54 1.68 2.42
CA GLU A 79 -4.98 2.04 3.72
C GLU A 79 -4.35 0.84 4.41
N ASP A 80 -5.02 -0.30 4.37
CA ASP A 80 -4.49 -1.54 4.96
C ASP A 80 -3.21 -1.97 4.25
N GLY A 81 -3.16 -1.86 2.93
CA GLY A 81 -1.97 -2.19 2.15
C GLY A 81 -0.80 -1.28 2.50
N GLU A 82 -1.06 0.02 2.61
CA GLU A 82 -0.02 0.97 3.00
C GLU A 82 0.47 0.71 4.42
N ALA A 83 -0.46 0.43 5.34
CA ALA A 83 -0.10 0.12 6.72
C ALA A 83 0.76 -1.13 6.79
N LYS A 84 0.45 -2.14 6.00
CA LYS A 84 1.23 -3.37 5.96
C LYS A 84 2.63 -3.13 5.41
N LYS A 85 2.75 -2.33 4.36
CA LYS A 85 4.05 -1.97 3.81
C LYS A 85 4.88 -1.17 4.83
N GLU A 86 4.24 -0.26 5.56
CA GLU A 86 4.94 0.49 6.60
C GLU A 86 5.45 -0.41 7.72
N LYS A 87 4.66 -1.38 8.12
CA LYS A 87 5.10 -2.37 9.11
C LYS A 87 6.28 -3.17 8.61
N LEU A 88 6.28 -3.54 7.34
CA LEU A 88 7.40 -4.26 6.76
C LEU A 88 8.65 -3.39 6.75
N ARG A 89 8.54 -2.15 6.33
CA ARG A 89 9.67 -1.23 6.31
C ARG A 89 10.24 -1.04 7.71
N ALA A 90 9.39 -0.88 8.70
CA ALA A 90 9.80 -0.76 10.08
C ALA A 90 10.47 -2.04 10.57
N SER A 91 9.94 -3.18 10.15
CA SER A 91 10.52 -4.49 10.47
C SER A 91 11.94 -4.64 9.88
N PHE A 92 12.15 -4.15 8.66
CA PHE A 92 13.46 -4.18 8.03
C PHE A 92 14.47 -3.36 8.84
N GLY A 93 14.06 -2.18 9.27
CA GLY A 93 14.90 -1.35 10.12
C GLY A 93 15.19 -1.98 11.48
N LYS A 94 14.17 -2.54 12.11
CA LYS A 94 14.31 -3.23 13.38
C LYS A 94 15.18 -4.48 13.27
N THR A 95 15.05 -5.19 12.18
CA THR A 95 15.85 -6.38 11.94
C THR A 95 17.34 -6.01 11.89
N MET A 96 17.67 -4.92 11.27
CA MET A 96 19.05 -4.43 11.24
C MET A 96 19.52 -4.06 12.64
N ASP A 97 18.72 -3.33 13.38
CA ASP A 97 19.04 -2.98 14.76
C ASP A 97 19.18 -4.20 15.64
N HIS A 98 18.25 -5.13 15.46
CA HIS A 98 18.25 -6.36 16.22
C HIS A 98 19.51 -7.20 15.93
N THR A 99 19.92 -7.22 14.69
CA THR A 99 21.15 -7.93 14.30
C THR A 99 22.34 -7.36 15.02
N ASP A 100 22.43 -6.04 15.11
CA ASP A 100 23.51 -5.38 15.84
C ASP A 100 23.49 -5.77 17.31
N ARG A 101 22.32 -5.81 17.92
CA ARG A 101 22.19 -6.20 19.33
C ARG A 101 22.54 -7.65 19.53
N THR A 102 22.13 -8.49 18.62
CA THR A 102 22.42 -9.91 18.68
C THR A 102 23.91 -10.15 18.61
N ASN A 103 24.60 -9.41 17.78
CA ASN A 103 26.04 -9.53 17.64
C ASN A 103 26.80 -9.13 18.92
N LYS A 104 26.20 -8.31 19.73
CA LYS A 104 26.80 -7.90 21.01
C LYS A 104 26.66 -8.94 22.09
N ILE A 105 25.74 -9.81 21.94
CA ILE A 105 25.54 -10.91 22.90
C ILE A 105 26.51 -12.02 22.61
#